data_e68fbb1486660da72081457f8de0e826
#
_entry.id   e68fbb1486660da72081457f8de0e826
#
_cell.length_a   1.000
_cell.length_b   1.000
_cell.length_c   1.000
_cell.angle_alpha   90.00
_cell.angle_beta   90.00
_cell.angle_gamma   90.00
#
_symmetry.space_group_name_H-M   'P 1'
#
loop_
_entity.id
_entity.type
_entity.pdbx_description
1 polymer ?
#
loop_
_entity_poly.entity_id
_entity_poly.type
_entity_poly.pdbx_seq_one_letter_code
_entity_poly.pdbx_strand_id
1 'polypeptide(L)'
;MSTTTATAPGYTLVQLVLYMLRLGTFGFGGPVALVGYMHRDLVERRGWISESDYREGLALAQMMPGPLAAQLGIYMGYVHYHIVGATLAGIAFVLPSFLMVVGLGWAYAHFGGLSWMQAAFYGVGAAVVGIIAMSAYKLTTKTIGRNRLLWAIYLTVAAVTVLTESEIAWLFIAGGLINWFVVVPPKWFSKGGLNVAAATQLPAASGVFSSLDWPLLGQIGLFFTKAGAFVFGSGLAIVPFLYGGVVTEHHWLNDKQFVDAVAVAMITPGPVVITVGFIGYLVAGLAGACVAALGTFLPCYLFTVLPAPYFKKYGKLPAVKAFVDGITAAAVGAITGSVIVIARRSIIDWPTIVLALATVLLLWRFKKLQEPVIVIAAALIGLAVYPLTHGHGL
;
A
#
# COMPACT_ATOMS: atom_id res chain seq x y z
N MET A 1 40.39 12.09 9.74
CA MET A 1 39.71 11.41 8.63
C MET A 1 40.14 9.96 8.65
N SER A 2 39.41 9.08 9.33
CA SER A 2 39.65 7.64 9.29
C SER A 2 38.84 7.09 8.11
N THR A 3 39.54 6.73 7.04
CA THR A 3 39.00 5.94 5.93
C THR A 3 38.68 4.54 6.47
N THR A 4 37.43 4.34 6.87
CA THR A 4 36.91 3.00 7.11
C THR A 4 36.94 2.28 5.76
N THR A 5 37.89 1.39 5.54
CA THR A 5 37.91 0.46 4.42
C THR A 5 36.60 -0.32 4.46
N ALA A 6 35.71 -0.02 3.53
CA ALA A 6 34.50 -0.80 3.35
C ALA A 6 34.91 -2.21 2.95
N THR A 7 34.84 -3.15 3.88
CA THR A 7 34.98 -4.58 3.57
C THR A 7 33.96 -4.94 2.50
N ALA A 8 34.40 -5.60 1.43
CA ALA A 8 33.52 -6.05 0.37
C ALA A 8 32.35 -6.85 0.98
N PRO A 9 31.09 -6.63 0.53
CA PRO A 9 29.94 -7.34 1.08
C PRO A 9 30.16 -8.86 0.90
N GLY A 10 29.83 -9.64 1.93
CA GLY A 10 29.94 -11.10 1.91
C GLY A 10 28.99 -11.81 0.93
N TYR A 11 28.39 -11.06 0.00
CA TYR A 11 27.43 -11.55 -1.00
C TYR A 11 27.50 -10.71 -2.27
N THR A 12 27.00 -11.27 -3.38
CA THR A 12 26.95 -10.59 -4.68
C THR A 12 25.57 -9.92 -4.88
N LEU A 13 25.53 -8.89 -5.74
CA LEU A 13 24.27 -8.25 -6.14
C LEU A 13 23.27 -9.26 -6.74
N VAL A 14 23.75 -10.21 -7.54
CA VAL A 14 22.92 -11.27 -8.14
C VAL A 14 22.26 -12.13 -7.06
N GLN A 15 22.99 -12.49 -6.00
CA GLN A 15 22.44 -13.27 -4.89
C GLN A 15 21.33 -12.51 -4.18
N LEU A 16 21.49 -11.20 -3.97
CA LEU A 16 20.45 -10.36 -3.37
C LEU A 16 19.22 -10.25 -4.29
N VAL A 17 19.42 -10.01 -5.57
CA VAL A 17 18.34 -9.93 -6.58
C VAL A 17 17.56 -11.23 -6.64
N LEU A 18 18.22 -12.38 -6.68
CA LEU A 18 17.57 -13.70 -6.66
C LEU A 18 16.80 -13.95 -5.36
N TYR A 19 17.34 -13.49 -4.22
CA TYR A 19 16.61 -13.55 -2.95
C TYR A 19 15.33 -12.72 -2.99
N MET A 20 15.39 -11.47 -3.49
CA MET A 20 14.25 -10.59 -3.61
C MET A 20 13.21 -11.13 -4.61
N LEU A 21 13.65 -11.70 -5.72
CA LEU A 21 12.78 -12.38 -6.69
C LEU A 21 12.04 -13.56 -6.04
N ARG A 22 12.76 -14.39 -5.28
CA ARG A 22 12.16 -15.50 -4.54
C ARG A 22 11.16 -15.01 -3.50
N LEU A 23 11.51 -13.95 -2.76
CA LEU A 23 10.62 -13.36 -1.77
C LEU A 23 9.35 -12.76 -2.39
N GLY A 24 9.48 -12.08 -3.54
CA GLY A 24 8.33 -11.58 -4.31
C GLY A 24 7.45 -12.68 -4.89
N THR A 25 8.03 -13.86 -5.20
CA THR A 25 7.29 -15.00 -5.77
C THR A 25 6.59 -15.85 -4.71
N PHE A 26 7.19 -16.01 -3.52
CA PHE A 26 6.70 -16.95 -2.49
C PHE A 26 6.46 -16.30 -1.14
N GLY A 27 6.63 -14.97 -1.03
CA GLY A 27 6.46 -14.25 0.22
C GLY A 27 5.01 -13.95 0.53
N PHE A 28 4.36 -14.80 1.32
CA PHE A 28 3.02 -14.60 1.83
C PHE A 28 3.03 -14.05 3.26
N GLY A 29 1.91 -13.47 3.69
CA GLY A 29 1.67 -13.08 5.08
C GLY A 29 1.75 -11.57 5.34
N GLY A 30 1.66 -10.77 4.28
CA GLY A 30 1.59 -9.32 4.38
C GLY A 30 2.91 -8.63 4.77
N PRO A 31 2.90 -7.30 4.94
CA PRO A 31 4.13 -6.52 5.12
C PRO A 31 4.98 -6.93 6.33
N VAL A 32 4.33 -7.27 7.44
CA VAL A 32 5.03 -7.65 8.69
C VAL A 32 5.76 -8.99 8.55
N ALA A 33 5.15 -9.95 7.86
CA ALA A 33 5.77 -11.26 7.62
C ALA A 33 6.96 -11.12 6.66
N LEU A 34 6.81 -10.35 5.58
CA LEU A 34 7.88 -10.09 4.61
C LEU A 34 9.10 -9.40 5.26
N VAL A 35 8.85 -8.41 6.12
CA VAL A 35 9.89 -7.78 6.95
C VAL A 35 10.58 -8.81 7.83
N GLY A 36 9.81 -9.66 8.53
CA GLY A 36 10.36 -10.73 9.35
C GLY A 36 11.20 -11.75 8.55
N TYR A 37 10.80 -12.09 7.32
CA TYR A 37 11.59 -12.97 6.46
C TYR A 37 12.90 -12.32 6.04
N MET A 38 12.92 -11.04 5.68
CA MET A 38 14.14 -10.30 5.36
C MET A 38 15.09 -10.25 6.55
N HIS A 39 14.60 -9.99 7.77
CA HIS A 39 15.44 -10.00 8.98
C HIS A 39 16.06 -11.36 9.20
N ARG A 40 15.24 -12.39 9.31
CA ARG A 40 15.71 -13.76 9.57
C ARG A 40 16.71 -14.25 8.52
N ASP A 41 16.43 -13.97 7.23
CA ASP A 41 17.21 -14.54 6.15
C ASP A 41 18.47 -13.72 5.81
N LEU A 42 18.38 -12.38 5.82
CA LEU A 42 19.49 -11.50 5.44
C LEU A 42 20.41 -11.16 6.62
N VAL A 43 19.86 -11.04 7.84
CA VAL A 43 20.61 -10.66 9.03
C VAL A 43 21.04 -11.92 9.81
N GLU A 44 20.05 -12.70 10.30
CA GLU A 44 20.35 -13.80 11.24
C GLU A 44 21.02 -15.00 10.56
N ARG A 45 20.52 -15.45 9.40
CA ARG A 45 20.99 -16.68 8.74
C ARG A 45 22.20 -16.48 7.85
N ARG A 46 22.21 -15.40 7.06
CA ARG A 46 23.24 -15.17 6.04
C ARG A 46 24.27 -14.14 6.46
N GLY A 47 23.95 -13.26 7.42
CA GLY A 47 24.83 -12.18 7.84
C GLY A 47 25.20 -11.20 6.71
N TRP A 48 24.35 -11.09 5.68
CA TRP A 48 24.60 -10.20 4.54
C TRP A 48 24.42 -8.73 4.90
N ILE A 49 23.46 -8.45 5.75
CA ILE A 49 23.10 -7.11 6.21
C ILE A 49 23.34 -7.05 7.72
N SER A 50 23.96 -5.97 8.19
CA SER A 50 24.16 -5.77 9.63
C SER A 50 22.81 -5.48 10.33
N GLU A 51 22.70 -5.84 11.61
CA GLU A 51 21.52 -5.52 12.42
C GLU A 51 21.25 -4.00 12.47
N SER A 52 22.33 -3.18 12.48
CA SER A 52 22.21 -1.72 12.48
C SER A 52 21.62 -1.19 11.18
N ASP A 53 22.10 -1.67 10.02
CA ASP A 53 21.61 -1.23 8.72
C ASP A 53 20.18 -1.71 8.48
N TYR A 54 19.85 -2.93 8.94
CA TYR A 54 18.48 -3.43 8.89
C TYR A 54 17.51 -2.55 9.69
N ARG A 55 17.87 -2.23 10.94
CA ARG A 55 17.04 -1.34 11.80
C ARG A 55 16.90 0.06 11.24
N GLU A 56 17.94 0.57 10.62
CA GLU A 56 17.90 1.87 9.95
C GLU A 56 16.94 1.85 8.76
N GLY A 57 17.05 0.85 7.87
CA GLY A 57 16.13 0.68 6.75
C GLY A 57 14.69 0.47 7.18
N LEU A 58 14.47 -0.30 8.26
CA LEU A 58 13.14 -0.49 8.81
C LEU A 58 12.57 0.80 9.38
N ALA A 59 13.37 1.60 10.08
CA ALA A 59 12.95 2.90 10.60
C ALA A 59 12.61 3.88 9.47
N LEU A 60 13.44 3.94 8.41
CA LEU A 60 13.18 4.74 7.22
C LEU A 60 11.87 4.33 6.56
N ALA A 61 11.68 3.03 6.30
CA ALA A 61 10.48 2.50 5.66
C ALA A 61 9.21 2.66 6.52
N GLN A 62 9.34 2.82 7.83
CA GLN A 62 8.20 3.12 8.72
C GLN A 62 7.85 4.61 8.76
N MET A 63 8.81 5.49 8.46
CA MET A 63 8.63 6.94 8.49
C MET A 63 8.24 7.52 7.13
N MET A 64 8.66 6.89 6.04
CA MET A 64 8.41 7.39 4.69
C MET A 64 7.12 6.79 4.11
N PRO A 65 6.39 7.55 3.26
CA PRO A 65 5.27 7.00 2.52
C PRO A 65 5.73 5.89 1.60
N GLY A 66 4.97 4.80 1.56
CA GLY A 66 5.23 3.66 0.69
C GLY A 66 4.96 2.31 1.36
N PRO A 67 4.85 1.23 0.57
CA PRO A 67 4.68 -0.12 1.10
C PRO A 67 5.92 -0.56 1.87
N LEU A 68 5.79 -0.77 3.18
CA LEU A 68 6.87 -1.07 4.13
C LEU A 68 7.86 -2.12 3.63
N ALA A 69 7.35 -3.27 3.14
CA ALA A 69 8.20 -4.36 2.69
C ALA A 69 8.99 -4.02 1.41
N ALA A 70 8.37 -3.28 0.48
CA ALA A 70 9.04 -2.85 -0.75
C ALA A 70 10.14 -1.82 -0.44
N GLN A 71 9.84 -0.83 0.41
CA GLN A 71 10.83 0.16 0.84
C GLN A 71 12.01 -0.49 1.56
N LEU A 72 11.74 -1.44 2.47
CA LEU A 72 12.81 -2.16 3.15
C LEU A 72 13.65 -2.97 2.16
N GLY A 73 13.04 -3.67 1.20
CA GLY A 73 13.75 -4.40 0.14
C GLY A 73 14.63 -3.49 -0.72
N ILE A 74 14.11 -2.33 -1.11
CA ILE A 74 14.84 -1.29 -1.85
C ILE A 74 16.03 -0.79 -0.99
N TYR A 75 15.81 -0.51 0.30
CA TYR A 75 16.87 -0.06 1.19
C TYR A 75 17.95 -1.13 1.40
N MET A 76 17.57 -2.41 1.55
CA MET A 76 18.57 -3.51 1.63
C MET A 76 19.45 -3.58 0.38
N GLY A 77 18.88 -3.30 -0.79
CA GLY A 77 19.65 -3.16 -2.03
C GLY A 77 20.57 -1.93 -2.01
N TYR A 78 20.13 -0.83 -1.41
CA TYR A 78 20.89 0.41 -1.33
C TYR A 78 22.13 0.30 -0.44
N VAL A 79 22.07 -0.44 0.66
CA VAL A 79 23.12 -0.49 1.72
C VAL A 79 24.51 -0.72 1.15
N HIS A 80 24.69 -1.72 0.27
CA HIS A 80 26.00 -2.08 -0.27
C HIS A 80 26.17 -1.80 -1.76
N TYR A 81 25.05 -1.70 -2.50
CA TYR A 81 25.08 -1.54 -3.96
C TYR A 81 24.42 -0.21 -4.43
N HIS A 82 24.13 0.71 -3.50
CA HIS A 82 23.59 2.03 -3.75
C HIS A 82 22.37 2.00 -4.70
N ILE A 83 22.29 2.95 -5.61
CA ILE A 83 21.13 3.12 -6.53
C ILE A 83 20.88 1.85 -7.37
N VAL A 84 21.95 1.23 -7.91
CA VAL A 84 21.82 0.02 -8.73
C VAL A 84 21.23 -1.14 -7.95
N GLY A 85 21.72 -1.35 -6.72
CA GLY A 85 21.20 -2.39 -5.83
C GLY A 85 19.74 -2.12 -5.42
N ALA A 86 19.42 -0.88 -5.06
CA ALA A 86 18.07 -0.46 -4.72
C ALA A 86 17.07 -0.73 -5.87
N THR A 87 17.45 -0.33 -7.09
CA THR A 87 16.61 -0.50 -8.28
C THR A 87 16.38 -1.97 -8.60
N LEU A 88 17.44 -2.76 -8.68
CA LEU A 88 17.33 -4.17 -9.02
C LEU A 88 16.62 -5.00 -7.94
N ALA A 89 16.87 -4.70 -6.66
CA ALA A 89 16.17 -5.36 -5.55
C ALA A 89 14.67 -5.01 -5.54
N GLY A 90 14.32 -3.74 -5.77
CA GLY A 90 12.93 -3.28 -5.84
C GLY A 90 12.17 -3.93 -7.00
N ILE A 91 12.76 -3.91 -8.20
CA ILE A 91 12.17 -4.57 -9.39
C ILE A 91 12.01 -6.07 -9.16
N ALA A 92 13.05 -6.75 -8.68
CA ALA A 92 13.00 -8.18 -8.43
C ALA A 92 11.93 -8.59 -7.40
N PHE A 93 11.69 -7.74 -6.40
CA PHE A 93 10.67 -7.98 -5.38
C PHE A 93 9.25 -7.79 -5.92
N VAL A 94 9.02 -6.77 -6.78
CA VAL A 94 7.68 -6.41 -7.27
C VAL A 94 7.29 -7.19 -8.53
N LEU A 95 8.24 -7.48 -9.41
CA LEU A 95 7.99 -8.07 -10.74
C LEU A 95 7.18 -9.39 -10.72
N PRO A 96 7.48 -10.38 -9.85
CA PRO A 96 6.70 -11.62 -9.84
C PRO A 96 5.22 -11.37 -9.54
N SER A 97 4.95 -10.58 -8.51
CA SER A 97 3.57 -10.23 -8.13
C SER A 97 2.87 -9.44 -9.24
N PHE A 98 3.59 -8.53 -9.89
CA PHE A 98 3.08 -7.77 -11.03
C PHE A 98 2.64 -8.70 -12.17
N LEU A 99 3.49 -9.64 -12.56
CA LEU A 99 3.15 -10.61 -13.62
C LEU A 99 1.96 -11.50 -13.23
N MET A 100 1.87 -11.90 -11.96
CA MET A 100 0.73 -12.68 -11.47
C MET A 100 -0.58 -11.88 -11.56
N VAL A 101 -0.61 -10.64 -11.07
CA VAL A 101 -1.85 -9.82 -11.10
C VAL A 101 -2.25 -9.43 -12.52
N VAL A 102 -1.29 -9.22 -13.43
CA VAL A 102 -1.58 -8.98 -14.85
C VAL A 102 -2.18 -10.23 -15.50
N GLY A 103 -1.60 -11.41 -15.24
CA GLY A 103 -2.16 -12.68 -15.72
C GLY A 103 -3.57 -12.96 -15.18
N LEU A 104 -3.79 -12.70 -13.90
CA LEU A 104 -5.12 -12.81 -13.27
C LEU A 104 -6.09 -11.74 -13.80
N GLY A 105 -5.62 -10.53 -14.09
CA GLY A 105 -6.42 -9.48 -14.73
C GLY A 105 -6.86 -9.85 -16.14
N TRP A 106 -5.96 -10.45 -16.91
CA TRP A 106 -6.27 -11.01 -18.22
C TRP A 106 -7.34 -12.12 -18.12
N ALA A 107 -7.15 -13.05 -17.18
CA ALA A 107 -8.12 -14.13 -16.96
C ALA A 107 -9.48 -13.58 -16.49
N TYR A 108 -9.47 -12.60 -15.59
CA TYR A 108 -10.70 -11.95 -15.12
C TYR A 108 -11.44 -11.23 -16.25
N ALA A 109 -10.73 -10.53 -17.12
CA ALA A 109 -11.34 -9.84 -18.27
C ALA A 109 -11.99 -10.82 -19.26
N HIS A 110 -11.42 -12.04 -19.42
CA HIS A 110 -11.94 -13.04 -20.35
C HIS A 110 -13.02 -13.94 -19.72
N PHE A 111 -12.92 -14.24 -18.43
CA PHE A 111 -13.75 -15.25 -17.74
C PHE A 111 -14.58 -14.68 -16.59
N GLY A 112 -14.48 -13.40 -16.26
CA GLY A 112 -15.08 -12.76 -15.08
C GLY A 112 -16.62 -12.77 -15.05
N GLY A 113 -17.27 -13.14 -16.18
CA GLY A 113 -18.71 -13.32 -16.27
C GLY A 113 -19.22 -14.68 -15.79
N LEU A 114 -18.35 -15.64 -15.46
CA LEU A 114 -18.74 -16.99 -15.06
C LEU A 114 -19.38 -16.99 -13.66
N SER A 115 -20.49 -17.68 -13.51
CA SER A 115 -21.28 -17.76 -12.26
C SER A 115 -20.48 -18.26 -11.06
N TRP A 116 -19.60 -19.24 -11.25
CA TRP A 116 -18.74 -19.74 -10.18
C TRP A 116 -17.73 -18.69 -9.70
N MET A 117 -17.20 -17.86 -10.61
CA MET A 117 -16.29 -16.78 -10.25
C MET A 117 -17.01 -15.71 -9.43
N GLN A 118 -18.23 -15.37 -9.82
CA GLN A 118 -19.08 -14.44 -9.05
C GLN A 118 -19.37 -14.96 -7.65
N ALA A 119 -19.67 -16.25 -7.53
CA ALA A 119 -19.90 -16.92 -6.25
C ALA A 119 -18.65 -16.91 -5.34
N ALA A 120 -17.47 -17.18 -5.90
CA ALA A 120 -16.21 -17.11 -5.16
C ALA A 120 -15.96 -15.68 -4.66
N PHE A 121 -16.08 -14.67 -5.51
CA PHE A 121 -15.84 -13.27 -5.15
C PHE A 121 -16.88 -12.70 -4.17
N TYR A 122 -18.11 -13.21 -4.16
CA TYR A 122 -19.09 -12.85 -3.14
C TYR A 122 -18.60 -13.16 -1.72
N GLY A 123 -18.06 -14.37 -1.49
CA GLY A 123 -17.48 -14.71 -0.19
C GLY A 123 -16.21 -13.93 0.13
N VAL A 124 -15.35 -13.77 -0.88
CA VAL A 124 -14.09 -13.01 -0.75
C VAL A 124 -14.35 -11.56 -0.40
N GLY A 125 -15.32 -10.89 -1.03
CA GLY A 125 -15.64 -9.50 -0.78
C GLY A 125 -15.96 -9.22 0.70
N ALA A 126 -16.79 -10.07 1.32
CA ALA A 126 -17.10 -9.97 2.73
C ALA A 126 -15.86 -10.17 3.63
N ALA A 127 -14.99 -11.14 3.31
CA ALA A 127 -13.76 -11.38 4.05
C ALA A 127 -12.77 -10.22 3.91
N VAL A 128 -12.65 -9.63 2.72
CA VAL A 128 -11.79 -8.47 2.46
C VAL A 128 -12.16 -7.28 3.35
N VAL A 129 -13.46 -6.98 3.50
CA VAL A 129 -13.92 -5.94 4.43
C VAL A 129 -13.45 -6.22 5.85
N GLY A 130 -13.59 -7.47 6.33
CA GLY A 130 -13.11 -7.88 7.66
C GLY A 130 -11.59 -7.75 7.82
N ILE A 131 -10.81 -8.09 6.78
CA ILE A 131 -9.34 -7.98 6.78
C ILE A 131 -8.91 -6.51 6.84
N ILE A 132 -9.53 -5.64 6.02
CA ILE A 132 -9.20 -4.20 6.00
C ILE A 132 -9.59 -3.55 7.33
N ALA A 133 -10.75 -3.89 7.90
CA ALA A 133 -11.20 -3.40 9.20
C ALA A 133 -10.20 -3.79 10.32
N MET A 134 -9.74 -5.04 10.34
CA MET A 134 -8.74 -5.50 11.32
C MET A 134 -7.39 -4.79 11.11
N SER A 135 -6.98 -4.53 9.87
CA SER A 135 -5.76 -3.80 9.56
C SER A 135 -5.85 -2.34 9.99
N ALA A 136 -6.98 -1.67 9.75
CA ALA A 136 -7.27 -0.33 10.23
C ALA A 136 -7.18 -0.26 11.77
N TYR A 137 -7.81 -1.20 12.48
CA TYR A 137 -7.75 -1.30 13.94
C TYR A 137 -6.32 -1.45 14.47
N LYS A 138 -5.55 -2.39 13.90
CA LYS A 138 -4.15 -2.61 14.31
C LYS A 138 -3.29 -1.38 14.05
N LEU A 139 -3.50 -0.70 12.93
CA LEU A 139 -2.75 0.49 12.57
C LEU A 139 -3.11 1.66 13.48
N THR A 140 -4.40 1.87 13.79
CA THR A 140 -4.89 2.88 14.72
C THR A 140 -4.25 2.71 16.11
N THR A 141 -4.32 1.51 16.66
CA THR A 141 -3.78 1.22 18.00
C THR A 141 -2.27 1.38 18.08
N LYS A 142 -1.54 1.07 17.00
CA LYS A 142 -0.08 1.21 16.93
C LYS A 142 0.36 2.68 16.76
N THR A 143 -0.38 3.46 15.97
CA THR A 143 0.06 4.80 15.54
C THR A 143 -0.40 5.90 16.49
N ILE A 144 -1.65 5.87 16.93
CA ILE A 144 -2.27 7.01 17.63
C ILE A 144 -1.97 6.97 19.13
N GLY A 145 -1.92 5.77 19.72
CA GLY A 145 -1.64 5.58 21.15
C GLY A 145 -2.59 6.40 22.04
N ARG A 146 -2.02 7.20 22.96
CA ARG A 146 -2.77 8.06 23.90
C ARG A 146 -2.74 9.56 23.52
N ASN A 147 -2.23 9.92 22.36
CA ASN A 147 -2.09 11.32 21.98
C ASN A 147 -3.43 11.91 21.50
N ARG A 148 -3.98 12.86 22.27
CA ARG A 148 -5.28 13.50 21.99
C ARG A 148 -5.29 14.26 20.65
N LEU A 149 -4.17 14.88 20.25
CA LEU A 149 -4.09 15.62 18.99
C LEU A 149 -4.15 14.66 17.79
N LEU A 150 -3.40 13.54 17.86
CA LEU A 150 -3.45 12.51 16.82
C LEU A 150 -4.85 11.88 16.72
N TRP A 151 -5.56 11.70 17.85
CA TRP A 151 -6.95 11.27 17.85
C TRP A 151 -7.88 12.29 17.19
N ALA A 152 -7.69 13.60 17.44
CA ALA A 152 -8.47 14.64 16.79
C ALA A 152 -8.25 14.65 15.28
N ILE A 153 -7.00 14.58 14.80
CA ILE A 153 -6.65 14.48 13.38
C ILE A 153 -7.30 13.24 12.76
N TYR A 154 -7.13 12.08 13.38
CA TYR A 154 -7.71 10.81 12.94
C TYR A 154 -9.22 10.87 12.79
N LEU A 155 -9.94 11.29 13.84
CA LEU A 155 -11.41 11.35 13.83
C LEU A 155 -11.94 12.36 12.81
N THR A 156 -11.27 13.51 12.68
CA THR A 156 -11.66 14.52 11.68
C THR A 156 -11.53 13.96 10.27
N VAL A 157 -10.39 13.35 9.94
CA VAL A 157 -10.17 12.79 8.62
C VAL A 157 -11.10 11.60 8.36
N ALA A 158 -11.31 10.72 9.34
CA ALA A 158 -12.24 9.61 9.22
C ALA A 158 -13.67 10.11 8.92
N ALA A 159 -14.16 11.13 9.66
CA ALA A 159 -15.46 11.71 9.44
C ALA A 159 -15.57 12.36 8.04
N VAL A 160 -14.57 13.13 7.63
CA VAL A 160 -14.55 13.72 6.28
C VAL A 160 -14.59 12.63 5.22
N THR A 161 -13.80 11.58 5.33
CA THR A 161 -13.78 10.48 4.35
C THR A 161 -15.15 9.76 4.28
N VAL A 162 -15.82 9.54 5.42
CA VAL A 162 -17.17 8.93 5.43
C VAL A 162 -18.21 9.84 4.77
N LEU A 163 -18.12 11.16 4.97
CA LEU A 163 -19.08 12.13 4.44
C LEU A 163 -18.88 12.43 2.95
N THR A 164 -17.61 12.48 2.51
CA THR A 164 -17.28 12.81 1.10
C THR A 164 -17.12 11.57 0.23
N GLU A 165 -17.05 10.38 0.84
CA GLU A 165 -16.72 9.10 0.19
C GLU A 165 -15.42 9.14 -0.62
N SER A 166 -14.56 10.11 -0.33
CA SER A 166 -13.30 10.35 -1.03
C SER A 166 -12.18 10.71 -0.05
N GLU A 167 -10.94 10.46 -0.45
CA GLU A 167 -9.76 10.79 0.34
C GLU A 167 -9.12 12.08 -0.16
N ILE A 168 -9.04 13.05 0.72
CA ILE A 168 -8.50 14.37 0.42
C ILE A 168 -7.02 14.41 0.84
N ALA A 169 -6.10 14.25 -0.11
CA ALA A 169 -4.65 14.21 0.13
C ALA A 169 -4.12 15.41 0.93
N TRP A 170 -4.70 16.58 0.77
CA TRP A 170 -4.31 17.78 1.53
C TRP A 170 -4.55 17.65 3.04
N LEU A 171 -5.52 16.84 3.47
CA LEU A 171 -5.76 16.60 4.90
C LEU A 171 -4.60 15.83 5.54
N PHE A 172 -3.88 15.01 4.79
CA PHE A 172 -2.70 14.30 5.30
C PHE A 172 -1.56 15.28 5.56
N ILE A 173 -1.30 16.17 4.60
CA ILE A 173 -0.29 17.23 4.76
C ILE A 173 -0.68 18.17 5.90
N ALA A 174 -1.93 18.60 5.96
CA ALA A 174 -2.44 19.45 7.04
C ALA A 174 -2.28 18.77 8.42
N GLY A 175 -2.64 17.48 8.55
CA GLY A 175 -2.45 16.71 9.77
C GLY A 175 -0.99 16.64 10.20
N GLY A 176 -0.07 16.43 9.25
CA GLY A 176 1.38 16.47 9.49
C GLY A 176 1.86 17.83 9.98
N LEU A 177 1.46 18.90 9.30
CA LEU A 177 1.83 20.27 9.68
C LEU A 177 1.26 20.63 11.05
N ILE A 178 -0.01 20.36 11.32
CA ILE A 178 -0.64 20.64 12.62
C ILE A 178 0.11 19.94 13.74
N ASN A 179 0.40 18.65 13.57
CA ASN A 179 1.12 17.89 14.60
C ASN A 179 2.55 18.41 14.79
N TRP A 180 3.25 18.74 13.69
CA TRP A 180 4.57 19.32 13.75
C TRP A 180 4.57 20.66 14.50
N PHE A 181 3.70 21.61 14.13
CA PHE A 181 3.63 22.93 14.75
C PHE A 181 3.25 22.87 16.23
N VAL A 182 2.42 21.94 16.64
CA VAL A 182 1.99 21.79 18.04
C VAL A 182 3.07 21.10 18.88
N VAL A 183 3.73 20.08 18.36
CA VAL A 183 4.71 19.27 19.12
C VAL A 183 6.10 19.89 19.13
N VAL A 184 6.52 20.48 17.99
CA VAL A 184 7.84 21.09 17.81
C VAL A 184 7.68 22.41 17.06
N PRO A 185 7.20 23.49 17.71
CA PRO A 185 6.99 24.76 17.03
C PRO A 185 8.31 25.30 16.48
N PRO A 186 8.36 25.68 15.19
CA PRO A 186 9.57 26.16 14.56
C PRO A 186 9.98 27.50 15.17
N LYS A 187 11.25 27.64 15.55
CA LYS A 187 11.81 28.83 16.20
C LYS A 187 11.71 30.12 15.38
N TRP A 188 11.43 30.04 14.09
CA TRP A 188 11.28 31.17 13.17
C TRP A 188 9.86 31.75 13.13
N PHE A 189 8.87 31.07 13.72
CA PHE A 189 7.50 31.58 13.81
C PHE A 189 7.36 32.79 14.78
N SER A 190 8.40 33.09 15.57
CA SER A 190 8.39 34.22 16.45
C SER A 190 8.82 35.56 15.78
N LYS A 191 9.20 35.54 14.50
CA LYS A 191 9.61 36.76 13.75
C LYS A 191 9.17 36.64 12.28
N GLY A 192 8.02 37.24 11.96
CA GLY A 192 7.68 37.80 10.62
C GLY A 192 7.29 36.83 9.52
N GLY A 193 6.11 37.07 9.01
CA GLY A 193 5.60 37.00 7.65
C GLY A 193 6.05 35.87 6.69
N LEU A 194 5.12 34.98 6.36
CA LEU A 194 5.21 34.07 5.24
C LEU A 194 4.79 34.75 3.93
N ASN A 195 5.73 34.90 3.00
CA ASN A 195 5.43 35.11 1.58
C ASN A 195 5.29 33.73 0.92
N VAL A 196 4.07 33.36 0.56
CA VAL A 196 3.78 32.17 -0.25
C VAL A 196 3.82 32.60 -1.73
N ALA A 197 4.91 32.26 -2.40
CA ALA A 197 5.03 32.45 -3.85
C ALA A 197 4.66 31.17 -4.61
N ALA A 198 3.60 31.30 -5.40
CA ALA A 198 3.25 30.66 -6.67
C ALA A 198 3.75 29.24 -6.99
N ALA A 199 2.79 28.32 -7.11
CA ALA A 199 2.94 27.06 -7.80
C ALA A 199 3.03 27.31 -9.32
N THR A 200 4.18 26.98 -9.91
CA THR A 200 4.39 26.96 -11.36
C THR A 200 3.76 25.70 -11.96
N GLN A 201 2.93 25.92 -12.96
CA GLN A 201 2.39 24.87 -13.84
C GLN A 201 3.51 24.27 -14.67
N LEU A 202 3.62 22.94 -14.67
CA LEU A 202 4.50 22.21 -15.59
C LEU A 202 3.78 22.03 -16.93
N PRO A 203 4.43 22.30 -18.09
CA PRO A 203 3.83 22.09 -19.39
C PRO A 203 3.74 20.62 -19.75
N ALA A 204 2.62 20.24 -20.37
CA ALA A 204 2.40 18.91 -20.93
C ALA A 204 3.31 18.71 -22.16
N ALA A 205 4.13 17.68 -22.13
CA ALA A 205 4.90 17.24 -23.29
C ALA A 205 4.00 16.35 -24.17
N SER A 206 3.63 16.87 -25.32
CA SER A 206 2.97 16.14 -26.40
C SER A 206 4.01 15.58 -27.37
N GLY A 207 3.97 14.27 -27.63
CA GLY A 207 4.78 13.67 -28.68
C GLY A 207 4.70 12.15 -28.80
N VAL A 208 4.02 11.71 -29.84
CA VAL A 208 4.22 10.50 -30.64
C VAL A 208 4.09 9.12 -29.97
N PHE A 209 2.88 8.54 -30.08
CA PHE A 209 2.58 7.12 -30.36
C PHE A 209 1.06 6.98 -30.59
N SER A 210 0.65 6.55 -31.76
CA SER A 210 -0.73 6.70 -32.27
C SER A 210 -1.68 5.53 -32.07
N SER A 211 -1.52 4.73 -31.01
CA SER A 211 -2.45 3.62 -30.69
C SER A 211 -2.80 3.48 -29.20
N LEU A 212 -2.31 4.37 -28.35
CA LEU A 212 -2.56 4.38 -26.90
C LEU A 212 -3.41 5.60 -26.55
N ASP A 213 -4.41 5.41 -25.71
CA ASP A 213 -5.17 6.53 -25.13
C ASP A 213 -4.30 7.28 -24.11
N TRP A 214 -3.46 8.18 -24.60
CA TRP A 214 -2.51 8.96 -23.80
C TRP A 214 -3.17 9.81 -22.72
N PRO A 215 -4.32 10.47 -22.94
CA PRO A 215 -5.06 11.15 -21.91
C PRO A 215 -5.44 10.22 -20.75
N LEU A 216 -5.95 9.02 -21.02
CA LEU A 216 -6.32 8.03 -20.01
C LEU A 216 -5.08 7.49 -19.27
N LEU A 217 -4.02 7.14 -19.99
CA LEU A 217 -2.77 6.67 -19.38
C LEU A 217 -2.13 7.76 -18.50
N GLY A 218 -2.21 9.03 -18.91
CA GLY A 218 -1.77 10.18 -18.11
C GLY A 218 -2.58 10.32 -16.81
N GLN A 219 -3.90 10.16 -16.87
CA GLN A 219 -4.77 10.18 -15.69
C GLN A 219 -4.45 9.00 -14.76
N ILE A 220 -4.30 7.79 -15.30
CA ILE A 220 -3.88 6.59 -14.56
C ILE A 220 -2.54 6.87 -13.87
N GLY A 221 -1.53 7.33 -14.60
CA GLY A 221 -0.21 7.62 -14.06
C GLY A 221 -0.24 8.65 -12.94
N LEU A 222 -0.95 9.76 -13.13
CA LEU A 222 -1.07 10.81 -12.13
C LEU A 222 -1.82 10.34 -10.88
N PHE A 223 -2.94 9.64 -11.06
CA PHE A 223 -3.73 9.12 -9.94
C PHE A 223 -2.92 8.12 -9.11
N PHE A 224 -2.31 7.11 -9.75
CA PHE A 224 -1.55 6.10 -9.04
C PHE A 224 -0.24 6.64 -8.46
N THR A 225 0.35 7.71 -9.02
CA THR A 225 1.48 8.41 -8.40
C THR A 225 1.06 9.11 -7.11
N LYS A 226 -0.09 9.78 -7.11
CA LYS A 226 -0.67 10.34 -5.87
C LYS A 226 -0.94 9.23 -4.85
N ALA A 227 -1.58 8.13 -5.27
CA ALA A 227 -1.84 6.99 -4.40
C ALA A 227 -0.54 6.46 -3.77
N GLY A 228 0.50 6.21 -4.56
CA GLY A 228 1.79 5.72 -4.08
C GLY A 228 2.52 6.69 -3.14
N ALA A 229 2.34 8.00 -3.32
CA ALA A 229 2.94 9.03 -2.47
C ALA A 229 2.27 9.16 -1.09
N PHE A 230 1.04 8.69 -0.94
CA PHE A 230 0.27 8.83 0.30
C PHE A 230 -0.02 7.49 1.00
N VAL A 231 0.54 6.39 0.53
CA VAL A 231 0.44 5.09 1.23
C VAL A 231 1.40 5.06 2.40
N PHE A 232 0.91 4.71 3.59
CA PHE A 232 1.73 4.54 4.78
C PHE A 232 1.57 3.12 5.37
N GLY A 233 2.69 2.50 5.73
CA GLY A 233 2.77 1.29 6.55
C GLY A 233 2.27 0.00 5.89
N SER A 234 1.01 -0.35 6.07
CA SER A 234 0.41 -1.56 5.49
C SER A 234 0.03 -1.35 4.03
N GLY A 235 0.37 -2.31 3.16
CA GLY A 235 -0.07 -2.29 1.76
C GLY A 235 -1.61 -2.20 1.59
N LEU A 236 -2.37 -2.62 2.61
CA LEU A 236 -3.83 -2.48 2.63
C LEU A 236 -4.29 -1.05 2.88
N ALA A 237 -3.41 -0.16 3.33
CA ALA A 237 -3.71 1.25 3.52
C ALA A 237 -3.99 1.98 2.19
N ILE A 238 -3.57 1.43 1.06
CA ILE A 238 -3.87 2.01 -0.26
C ILE A 238 -5.31 1.75 -0.70
N VAL A 239 -5.94 0.66 -0.24
CA VAL A 239 -7.22 0.18 -0.75
C VAL A 239 -8.32 1.24 -0.67
N PRO A 240 -8.50 1.93 0.45
CA PRO A 240 -9.48 2.99 0.55
C PRO A 240 -9.22 4.16 -0.42
N PHE A 241 -7.97 4.61 -0.53
CA PHE A 241 -7.60 5.66 -1.47
C PHE A 241 -7.93 5.25 -2.92
N LEU A 242 -7.60 4.01 -3.27
CA LEU A 242 -7.93 3.48 -4.60
C LEU A 242 -9.44 3.44 -4.83
N TYR A 243 -10.24 3.08 -3.80
CA TYR A 243 -11.68 3.03 -3.92
C TYR A 243 -12.27 4.41 -4.29
N GLY A 244 -11.91 5.44 -3.53
CA GLY A 244 -12.39 6.81 -3.78
C GLY A 244 -12.08 7.29 -5.20
N GLY A 245 -10.85 7.09 -5.67
CA GLY A 245 -10.46 7.52 -7.00
C GLY A 245 -10.98 6.64 -8.13
N VAL A 246 -10.81 5.32 -8.01
CA VAL A 246 -11.12 4.38 -9.10
C VAL A 246 -12.62 4.18 -9.29
N VAL A 247 -13.39 4.13 -8.19
CA VAL A 247 -14.84 3.87 -8.22
C VAL A 247 -15.65 5.15 -8.19
N THR A 248 -15.35 6.05 -7.23
CA THR A 248 -16.21 7.22 -6.97
C THR A 248 -15.87 8.41 -7.88
N GLU A 249 -14.59 8.71 -8.11
CA GLU A 249 -14.17 9.91 -8.87
C GLU A 249 -14.11 9.65 -10.38
N HIS A 250 -13.38 8.60 -10.77
CA HIS A 250 -13.13 8.31 -12.19
C HIS A 250 -14.10 7.30 -12.80
N HIS A 251 -14.85 6.55 -11.99
CA HIS A 251 -15.77 5.49 -12.44
C HIS A 251 -15.11 4.46 -13.38
N TRP A 252 -13.79 4.19 -13.16
CA TRP A 252 -13.06 3.21 -13.98
C TRP A 252 -13.49 1.78 -13.72
N LEU A 253 -13.84 1.47 -12.46
CA LEU A 253 -14.38 0.19 -12.04
C LEU A 253 -15.68 0.39 -11.24
N ASN A 254 -16.55 -0.62 -11.25
CA ASN A 254 -17.65 -0.68 -10.31
C ASN A 254 -17.21 -1.27 -8.95
N ASP A 255 -18.08 -1.18 -7.93
CA ASP A 255 -17.81 -1.66 -6.56
C ASP A 255 -17.33 -3.12 -6.56
N LYS A 256 -18.00 -3.98 -7.32
CA LYS A 256 -17.69 -5.41 -7.39
C LYS A 256 -16.31 -5.66 -7.98
N GLN A 257 -16.02 -5.06 -9.14
CA GLN A 257 -14.72 -5.19 -9.79
C GLN A 257 -13.58 -4.69 -8.90
N PHE A 258 -13.83 -3.64 -8.13
CA PHE A 258 -12.83 -3.12 -7.19
C PHE A 258 -12.56 -4.09 -6.05
N VAL A 259 -13.60 -4.66 -5.44
CA VAL A 259 -13.45 -5.66 -4.37
C VAL A 259 -12.74 -6.90 -4.89
N ASP A 260 -13.07 -7.34 -6.10
CA ASP A 260 -12.41 -8.45 -6.77
C ASP A 260 -10.91 -8.16 -7.01
N ALA A 261 -10.56 -6.93 -7.40
CA ALA A 261 -9.17 -6.50 -7.56
C ALA A 261 -8.37 -6.58 -6.26
N VAL A 262 -8.98 -6.13 -5.15
CA VAL A 262 -8.36 -6.23 -3.82
C VAL A 262 -8.20 -7.69 -3.39
N ALA A 263 -9.20 -8.51 -3.65
CA ALA A 263 -9.16 -9.94 -3.36
C ALA A 263 -8.02 -10.66 -4.09
N VAL A 264 -7.86 -10.38 -5.38
CA VAL A 264 -6.76 -10.91 -6.20
C VAL A 264 -5.41 -10.55 -5.62
N ALA A 265 -5.23 -9.29 -5.19
CA ALA A 265 -3.97 -8.88 -4.58
C ALA A 265 -3.69 -9.55 -3.23
N MET A 266 -4.73 -9.91 -2.48
CA MET A 266 -4.56 -10.60 -1.19
C MET A 266 -4.16 -12.07 -1.34
N ILE A 267 -4.55 -12.74 -2.42
CA ILE A 267 -4.16 -14.13 -2.71
C ILE A 267 -2.82 -14.23 -3.45
N THR A 268 -2.32 -13.13 -4.02
CA THR A 268 -1.00 -13.11 -4.65
C THR A 268 0.10 -12.86 -3.63
N PRO A 269 1.27 -13.54 -3.75
CA PRO A 269 2.43 -13.23 -2.91
C PRO A 269 2.99 -11.84 -3.23
N GLY A 270 3.80 -11.31 -2.31
CA GLY A 270 4.45 -10.00 -2.47
C GLY A 270 3.68 -8.83 -1.87
N PRO A 271 3.93 -7.59 -2.34
CA PRO A 271 3.29 -6.41 -1.77
C PRO A 271 1.82 -6.30 -2.22
N VAL A 272 0.87 -6.24 -1.29
CA VAL A 272 -0.58 -6.10 -1.58
C VAL A 272 -0.88 -4.86 -2.45
N VAL A 273 -0.05 -3.82 -2.38
CA VAL A 273 -0.15 -2.61 -3.22
C VAL A 273 -0.15 -2.94 -4.72
N ILE A 274 0.31 -4.13 -5.13
CA ILE A 274 0.28 -4.55 -6.52
C ILE A 274 -1.14 -4.67 -7.10
N THR A 275 -2.19 -4.57 -6.28
CA THR A 275 -3.60 -4.37 -6.71
C THR A 275 -3.71 -3.34 -7.83
N VAL A 276 -2.87 -2.29 -7.79
CA VAL A 276 -2.84 -1.23 -8.81
C VAL A 276 -2.56 -1.76 -10.22
N GLY A 277 -1.74 -2.81 -10.33
CA GLY A 277 -1.47 -3.49 -11.61
C GLY A 277 -2.70 -4.21 -12.18
N PHE A 278 -3.48 -4.87 -11.32
CA PHE A 278 -4.74 -5.48 -11.71
C PHE A 278 -5.77 -4.43 -12.14
N ILE A 279 -5.95 -3.38 -11.34
CA ILE A 279 -6.86 -2.26 -11.67
C ILE A 279 -6.45 -1.61 -12.98
N GLY A 280 -5.17 -1.26 -13.13
CA GLY A 280 -4.65 -0.67 -14.37
C GLY A 280 -4.87 -1.56 -15.59
N TYR A 281 -4.76 -2.89 -15.42
CA TYR A 281 -5.05 -3.85 -16.49
C TYR A 281 -6.53 -3.81 -16.89
N LEU A 282 -7.44 -3.78 -15.95
CA LEU A 282 -8.88 -3.72 -16.26
C LEU A 282 -9.27 -2.41 -16.95
N VAL A 283 -8.60 -1.31 -16.65
CA VAL A 283 -8.88 0.03 -17.20
C VAL A 283 -8.30 0.22 -18.60
N ALA A 284 -7.03 -0.15 -18.82
CA ALA A 284 -6.31 0.13 -20.06
C ALA A 284 -5.33 -1.00 -20.46
N GLY A 285 -5.69 -2.25 -20.16
CA GLY A 285 -4.89 -3.41 -20.53
C GLY A 285 -3.46 -3.39 -19.95
N LEU A 286 -2.52 -4.02 -20.62
CA LEU A 286 -1.13 -4.11 -20.16
C LEU A 286 -0.47 -2.74 -19.96
N ALA A 287 -0.75 -1.78 -20.83
CA ALA A 287 -0.21 -0.42 -20.71
C ALA A 287 -0.71 0.26 -19.44
N GLY A 288 -2.01 0.14 -19.13
CA GLY A 288 -2.59 0.63 -17.88
C GLY A 288 -1.97 -0.02 -16.65
N ALA A 289 -1.76 -1.34 -16.67
CA ALA A 289 -1.09 -2.07 -15.59
C ALA A 289 0.33 -1.55 -15.32
N CYS A 290 1.13 -1.37 -16.39
CA CYS A 290 2.50 -0.86 -16.29
C CYS A 290 2.52 0.56 -15.73
N VAL A 291 1.68 1.46 -16.25
CA VAL A 291 1.61 2.85 -15.81
C VAL A 291 1.14 2.96 -14.37
N ALA A 292 0.13 2.18 -13.95
CA ALA A 292 -0.35 2.15 -12.58
C ALA A 292 0.71 1.64 -11.60
N ALA A 293 1.39 0.55 -11.94
CA ALA A 293 2.46 -0.01 -11.12
C ALA A 293 3.65 0.97 -11.01
N LEU A 294 4.14 1.51 -12.13
CA LEU A 294 5.22 2.48 -12.12
C LEU A 294 4.82 3.74 -11.33
N GLY A 295 3.63 4.28 -11.57
CA GLY A 295 3.11 5.44 -10.85
C GLY A 295 3.14 5.21 -9.32
N THR A 296 2.69 4.06 -8.86
CA THR A 296 2.63 3.75 -7.43
C THR A 296 4.00 3.49 -6.81
N PHE A 297 4.86 2.72 -7.47
CA PHE A 297 6.15 2.33 -6.89
C PHE A 297 7.26 3.36 -7.08
N LEU A 298 7.14 4.30 -8.02
CA LEU A 298 8.13 5.36 -8.23
C LEU A 298 8.25 6.30 -7.02
N PRO A 299 7.17 6.85 -6.43
CA PRO A 299 7.28 7.62 -5.20
C PRO A 299 7.87 6.81 -4.05
N CYS A 300 7.44 5.56 -3.88
CA CYS A 300 7.99 4.64 -2.88
C CYS A 300 9.51 4.49 -3.02
N TYR A 301 10.00 4.30 -4.25
CA TYR A 301 11.43 4.21 -4.56
C TYR A 301 12.16 5.51 -4.22
N LEU A 302 11.63 6.66 -4.66
CA LEU A 302 12.25 7.96 -4.41
C LEU A 302 12.30 8.29 -2.92
N PHE A 303 11.21 8.05 -2.18
CA PHE A 303 11.14 8.27 -0.74
C PHE A 303 12.02 7.31 0.06
N THR A 304 12.52 6.25 -0.55
CA THR A 304 13.51 5.38 0.08
C THR A 304 14.93 5.83 -0.28
N VAL A 305 15.23 6.01 -1.56
CA VAL A 305 16.60 6.22 -2.04
C VAL A 305 17.11 7.63 -1.75
N LEU A 306 16.26 8.66 -1.90
CA LEU A 306 16.69 10.05 -1.67
C LEU A 306 17.02 10.35 -0.21
N PRO A 307 16.23 9.92 0.79
CA PRO A 307 16.57 10.15 2.19
C PRO A 307 17.66 9.20 2.72
N ALA A 308 17.86 8.02 2.12
CA ALA A 308 18.78 6.99 2.62
C ALA A 308 20.16 7.54 3.07
N PRO A 309 20.88 8.36 2.27
CA PRO A 309 22.19 8.86 2.67
C PRO A 309 22.15 9.85 3.85
N TYR A 310 21.01 10.49 4.06
CA TYR A 310 20.82 11.52 5.09
C TYR A 310 20.10 11.00 6.33
N PHE A 311 19.50 9.83 6.26
CA PHE A 311 18.59 9.34 7.30
C PHE A 311 19.30 9.13 8.65
N LYS A 312 20.56 8.67 8.66
CA LYS A 312 21.38 8.56 9.88
C LYS A 312 21.45 9.88 10.64
N LYS A 313 21.54 11.01 9.92
CA LYS A 313 21.71 12.34 10.50
C LYS A 313 20.38 13.02 10.86
N TYR A 314 19.38 12.92 10.01
CA TYR A 314 18.15 13.72 10.09
C TYR A 314 16.90 12.94 10.48
N GLY A 315 16.87 11.60 10.32
CA GLY A 315 15.68 10.78 10.59
C GLY A 315 15.22 10.79 12.06
N LYS A 316 16.12 11.15 12.99
CA LYS A 316 15.81 11.24 14.43
C LYS A 316 15.36 12.64 14.87
N LEU A 317 15.25 13.61 13.96
CA LEU A 317 14.79 14.94 14.31
C LEU A 317 13.34 14.93 14.82
N PRO A 318 13.06 15.53 16.00
CA PRO A 318 11.71 15.55 16.55
C PRO A 318 10.67 16.17 15.61
N ALA A 319 11.08 17.17 14.81
CA ALA A 319 10.22 17.83 13.82
C ALA A 319 9.78 16.86 12.70
N VAL A 320 10.73 16.07 12.16
CA VAL A 320 10.45 15.05 11.13
C VAL A 320 9.50 14.00 11.68
N LYS A 321 9.79 13.49 12.88
CA LYS A 321 8.93 12.52 13.53
C LYS A 321 7.52 13.05 13.77
N ALA A 322 7.39 14.26 14.33
CA ALA A 322 6.10 14.86 14.58
C ALA A 322 5.28 15.06 13.29
N PHE A 323 5.91 15.50 12.20
CA PHE A 323 5.26 15.63 10.91
C PHE A 323 4.75 14.28 10.38
N VAL A 324 5.60 13.24 10.41
CA VAL A 324 5.24 11.89 9.95
C VAL A 324 4.13 11.28 10.81
N ASP A 325 4.19 11.43 12.14
CA ASP A 325 3.15 10.95 13.06
C ASP A 325 1.78 11.58 12.73
N GLY A 326 1.74 12.88 12.41
CA GLY A 326 0.52 13.60 12.02
C GLY A 326 -0.05 13.13 10.68
N ILE A 327 0.80 12.97 9.64
CA ILE A 327 0.38 12.41 8.35
C ILE A 327 -0.17 10.98 8.54
N THR A 328 0.55 10.16 9.31
CA THR A 328 0.13 8.77 9.53
C THR A 328 -1.20 8.69 10.28
N ALA A 329 -1.44 9.56 11.26
CA ALA A 329 -2.73 9.62 11.95
C ALA A 329 -3.87 10.01 11.00
N ALA A 330 -3.65 10.97 10.12
CA ALA A 330 -4.60 11.37 9.08
C ALA A 330 -4.88 10.23 8.09
N ALA A 331 -3.84 9.56 7.59
CA ALA A 331 -3.97 8.42 6.68
C ALA A 331 -4.74 7.26 7.31
N VAL A 332 -4.45 6.93 8.58
CA VAL A 332 -5.19 5.87 9.32
C VAL A 332 -6.65 6.27 9.54
N GLY A 333 -6.93 7.56 9.75
CA GLY A 333 -8.29 8.10 9.81
C GLY A 333 -9.04 7.87 8.49
N ALA A 334 -8.42 8.22 7.37
CA ALA A 334 -8.98 7.99 6.04
C ALA A 334 -9.27 6.51 5.79
N ILE A 335 -8.32 5.61 6.10
CA ILE A 335 -8.51 4.16 5.98
C ILE A 335 -9.74 3.70 6.76
N THR A 336 -9.90 4.16 7.99
CA THR A 336 -11.06 3.78 8.83
C THR A 336 -12.37 4.31 8.25
N GLY A 337 -12.39 5.54 7.75
CA GLY A 337 -13.55 6.11 7.06
C GLY A 337 -13.94 5.29 5.84
N SER A 338 -12.98 4.94 5.01
CA SER A 338 -13.23 4.17 3.79
C SER A 338 -13.63 2.71 4.05
N VAL A 339 -13.16 2.09 5.15
CA VAL A 339 -13.68 0.78 5.58
C VAL A 339 -15.18 0.83 5.79
N ILE A 340 -15.68 1.91 6.41
CA ILE A 340 -17.13 2.10 6.62
C ILE A 340 -17.87 2.25 5.28
N VAL A 341 -17.31 3.01 4.34
CA VAL A 341 -17.87 3.20 2.99
C VAL A 341 -17.92 1.88 2.23
N ILE A 342 -16.80 1.16 2.17
CA ILE A 342 -16.71 -0.13 1.46
C ILE A 342 -17.63 -1.17 2.12
N ALA A 343 -17.68 -1.21 3.45
CA ALA A 343 -18.56 -2.14 4.17
C ALA A 343 -20.03 -1.93 3.84
N ARG A 344 -20.50 -0.67 3.75
CA ARG A 344 -21.89 -0.35 3.39
C ARG A 344 -22.27 -0.88 2.00
N ARG A 345 -21.32 -1.03 1.08
CA ARG A 345 -21.55 -1.44 -0.30
C ARG A 345 -21.30 -2.93 -0.55
N SER A 346 -20.39 -3.53 0.22
CA SER A 346 -19.99 -4.95 0.05
C SER A 346 -20.75 -5.91 0.97
N ILE A 347 -21.31 -5.41 2.07
CA ILE A 347 -22.10 -6.20 3.01
C ILE A 347 -23.58 -5.98 2.68
N ILE A 348 -24.13 -6.84 1.84
CA ILE A 348 -25.46 -6.68 1.25
C ILE A 348 -26.52 -7.60 1.85
N ASP A 349 -26.11 -8.67 2.54
CA ASP A 349 -27.00 -9.70 3.08
C ASP A 349 -26.45 -10.34 4.36
N TRP A 350 -27.25 -11.20 4.98
CA TRP A 350 -26.86 -11.87 6.23
C TRP A 350 -25.60 -12.75 6.13
N PRO A 351 -25.42 -13.58 5.08
CA PRO A 351 -24.19 -14.36 4.95
C PRO A 351 -22.92 -13.50 4.86
N THR A 352 -22.95 -12.36 4.15
CA THR A 352 -21.80 -11.45 4.05
C THR A 352 -21.50 -10.78 5.39
N ILE A 353 -22.52 -10.44 6.20
CA ILE A 353 -22.31 -9.96 7.58
C ILE A 353 -21.59 -11.01 8.40
N VAL A 354 -22.06 -12.24 8.39
CA VAL A 354 -21.47 -13.35 9.17
C VAL A 354 -20.03 -13.62 8.74
N LEU A 355 -19.76 -13.64 7.42
CA LEU A 355 -18.40 -13.84 6.90
C LEU A 355 -17.44 -12.71 7.30
N ALA A 356 -17.87 -11.45 7.21
CA ALA A 356 -17.07 -10.31 7.63
C ALA A 356 -16.74 -10.36 9.13
N LEU A 357 -17.75 -10.61 9.97
CA LEU A 357 -17.57 -10.73 11.43
C LEU A 357 -16.70 -11.95 11.80
N ALA A 358 -16.92 -13.09 11.16
CA ALA A 358 -16.09 -14.28 11.36
C ALA A 358 -14.63 -14.01 10.99
N THR A 359 -14.38 -13.28 9.89
CA THR A 359 -13.04 -12.88 9.48
C THR A 359 -12.36 -11.99 10.53
N VAL A 360 -13.07 -10.99 11.04
CA VAL A 360 -12.55 -10.11 12.11
C VAL A 360 -12.23 -10.95 13.36
N LEU A 361 -13.13 -11.84 13.76
CA LEU A 361 -12.95 -12.69 14.94
C LEU A 361 -11.77 -13.66 14.78
N LEU A 362 -11.64 -14.30 13.62
CA LEU A 362 -10.53 -15.20 13.31
C LEU A 362 -9.18 -14.48 13.35
N LEU A 363 -9.08 -13.30 12.73
CA LEU A 363 -7.85 -12.48 12.75
C LEU A 363 -7.52 -11.91 14.13
N TRP A 364 -8.55 -11.65 14.95
CA TRP A 364 -8.37 -11.21 16.32
C TRP A 364 -7.88 -12.35 17.24
N ARG A 365 -8.47 -13.55 17.08
CA ARG A 365 -8.18 -14.73 17.94
C ARG A 365 -6.90 -15.44 17.52
N PHE A 366 -6.62 -15.55 16.21
CA PHE A 366 -5.51 -16.31 15.64
C PHE A 366 -4.50 -15.40 14.95
N LYS A 367 -3.60 -14.78 15.72
CA LYS A 367 -2.60 -13.82 15.24
C LYS A 367 -1.63 -14.37 14.18
N LYS A 368 -1.52 -15.70 14.04
CA LYS A 368 -0.65 -16.38 13.07
C LYS A 368 -1.36 -16.75 11.77
N LEU A 369 -2.68 -16.55 11.71
CA LEU A 369 -3.46 -16.88 10.52
C LEU A 369 -3.12 -15.89 9.41
N GLN A 370 -2.75 -16.42 8.26
CA GLN A 370 -2.37 -15.62 7.09
C GLN A 370 -3.62 -15.22 6.31
N GLU A 371 -3.63 -13.99 5.81
CA GLU A 371 -4.74 -13.42 5.04
C GLU A 371 -5.15 -14.26 3.82
N PRO A 372 -4.21 -14.83 3.01
CA PRO A 372 -4.57 -15.69 1.88
C PRO A 372 -5.41 -16.92 2.26
N VAL A 373 -5.17 -17.51 3.44
CA VAL A 373 -5.92 -18.67 3.92
C VAL A 373 -7.38 -18.28 4.16
N ILE A 374 -7.63 -17.12 4.74
CA ILE A 374 -8.97 -16.59 4.98
C ILE A 374 -9.68 -16.31 3.65
N VAL A 375 -8.98 -15.70 2.71
CA VAL A 375 -9.54 -15.36 1.39
C VAL A 375 -9.92 -16.61 0.63
N ILE A 376 -9.06 -17.65 0.62
CA ILE A 376 -9.36 -18.93 -0.03
C ILE A 376 -10.56 -19.61 0.67
N ALA A 377 -10.58 -19.65 2.00
CA ALA A 377 -11.70 -20.23 2.74
C ALA A 377 -13.02 -19.48 2.44
N ALA A 378 -12.97 -18.15 2.40
CA ALA A 378 -14.12 -17.32 2.07
C ALA A 378 -14.60 -17.53 0.61
N ALA A 379 -13.68 -17.72 -0.33
CA ALA A 379 -14.02 -18.09 -1.71
C ALA A 379 -14.79 -19.41 -1.77
N LEU A 380 -14.31 -20.45 -1.06
CA LEU A 380 -14.99 -21.75 -0.99
C LEU A 380 -16.37 -21.65 -0.34
N ILE A 381 -16.50 -20.86 0.72
CA ILE A 381 -17.80 -20.60 1.36
C ILE A 381 -18.72 -19.84 0.39
N GLY A 382 -18.20 -18.84 -0.32
CA GLY A 382 -18.95 -18.11 -1.34
C GLY A 382 -19.49 -19.03 -2.44
N LEU A 383 -18.67 -19.95 -2.94
CA LEU A 383 -19.08 -20.96 -3.93
C LEU A 383 -20.25 -21.84 -3.43
N ALA A 384 -20.28 -22.14 -2.13
CA ALA A 384 -21.34 -22.96 -1.53
C ALA A 384 -22.61 -22.13 -1.22
N VAL A 385 -22.45 -20.89 -0.73
CA VAL A 385 -23.56 -20.06 -0.20
C VAL A 385 -24.25 -19.25 -1.30
N TYR A 386 -23.50 -18.70 -2.25
CA TYR A 386 -24.04 -17.83 -3.30
C TYR A 386 -25.16 -18.47 -4.13
N PRO A 387 -25.05 -19.74 -4.59
CA PRO A 387 -26.14 -20.42 -5.33
C PRO A 387 -27.40 -20.59 -4.48
N LEU A 388 -27.25 -20.75 -3.15
CA LEU A 388 -28.38 -20.92 -2.23
C LEU A 388 -29.14 -19.65 -1.97
N THR A 389 -28.45 -18.48 -2.01
CA THR A 389 -29.05 -17.17 -1.72
C THR A 389 -29.48 -16.43 -2.96
N HIS A 390 -28.84 -16.67 -4.11
CA HIS A 390 -29.07 -15.96 -5.37
C HIS A 390 -29.51 -16.88 -6.51
N GLY A 391 -29.70 -18.19 -6.24
CA GLY A 391 -30.00 -19.25 -7.23
C GLY A 391 -31.45 -19.35 -7.71
N HIS A 392 -32.30 -18.37 -7.45
CA HIS A 392 -33.69 -18.35 -7.94
C HIS A 392 -33.87 -17.50 -9.20
N GLY A 393 -32.81 -17.27 -9.98
CA GLY A 393 -32.81 -16.49 -11.21
C GLY A 393 -32.04 -17.13 -12.36
N LEU A 394 -32.26 -18.42 -12.64
CA LEU A 394 -31.90 -19.10 -13.89
C LEU A 394 -33.19 -19.56 -14.60
#